data_4733e423ae56e452ffd0b3c3ebcbbb7f
#
_entry.id   4733e423ae56e452ffd0b3c3ebcbbb7f
#
_cell.length_a   1.000
_cell.length_b   1.000
_cell.length_c   1.000
_cell.angle_alpha   90.00
_cell.angle_beta   90.00
_cell.angle_gamma   90.00
#
_symmetry.space_group_name_H-M   'P 1'
#
loop_
_entity.id
_entity.type
_entity.pdbx_description
1 polymer ?
#
loop_
_entity_poly.entity_id
_entity_poly.type
_entity_poly.pdbx_seq_one_letter_code
_entity_poly.pdbx_strand_id
1 'polypeptide(L)'
;NASLFKDDKPVGVPFNTTIEFHKAVGKKVSFKEKYRDQYKGEGEFGLVNTLRGTKNFTDGHWQAWLGKDMEAVIDMGEATSIQEVSLGTLENQGPGIYFPTAVTVYVSTDGKNYKEVGVQKRAFAKNPSFDLKDFKISFEKQSVRYVKVIANTLKTPPNGGDAWLFVDEILILSLGIT
;
A
#
# COMPACT_ATOMS: atom_id res chain seq x y z
N ASN A 1 13.00 16.60 10.41
CA ASN A 1 14.35 16.99 10.04
C ASN A 1 15.35 16.22 10.89
N ALA A 2 16.38 15.65 10.28
CA ALA A 2 17.49 15.03 10.97
C ALA A 2 18.81 15.64 10.44
N SER A 3 19.76 15.84 11.34
CA SER A 3 21.09 16.33 10.99
C SER A 3 22.14 15.44 11.62
N LEU A 4 23.20 15.20 10.89
CA LEU A 4 24.36 14.49 11.42
C LEU A 4 25.29 15.48 12.13
N PHE A 5 25.78 15.13 13.33
CA PHE A 5 26.71 15.94 14.09
C PHE A 5 28.02 15.16 14.31
N LYS A 6 29.14 15.87 14.23
CA LYS A 6 30.44 15.39 14.62
C LYS A 6 31.12 16.50 15.46
N ASP A 7 31.55 16.16 16.68
CA ASP A 7 32.16 17.10 17.61
C ASP A 7 31.26 18.34 17.84
N ASP A 8 29.95 18.10 18.08
CA ASP A 8 28.88 19.11 18.28
C ASP A 8 28.68 20.08 17.09
N LYS A 9 29.25 19.81 15.93
CA LYS A 9 29.07 20.59 14.70
C LYS A 9 28.25 19.80 13.69
N PRO A 10 27.26 20.44 13.03
CA PRO A 10 26.50 19.78 11.97
C PRO A 10 27.43 19.45 10.79
N VAL A 11 27.33 18.23 10.27
CA VAL A 11 28.06 17.77 9.09
C VAL A 11 27.10 17.32 8.00
N GLY A 12 27.33 17.80 6.78
CA GLY A 12 26.49 17.47 5.63
C GLY A 12 25.19 18.30 5.54
N VAL A 13 24.33 17.90 4.62
CA VAL A 13 23.03 18.55 4.39
C VAL A 13 22.00 17.91 5.31
N PRO A 14 21.16 18.70 6.01
CA PRO A 14 20.07 18.14 6.83
C PRO A 14 19.15 17.26 5.98
N PHE A 15 18.84 16.07 6.50
CA PHE A 15 17.86 15.18 5.89
C PHE A 15 16.45 15.58 6.31
N ASN A 16 15.60 15.86 5.33
CA ASN A 16 14.20 16.20 5.54
C ASN A 16 13.34 15.07 4.99
N THR A 17 12.47 14.50 5.83
CA THR A 17 11.46 13.55 5.38
C THR A 17 10.12 13.89 6.04
N THR A 18 9.05 13.60 5.34
CA THR A 18 7.68 13.65 5.87
C THR A 18 7.23 12.22 6.13
N ILE A 19 6.79 11.95 7.33
CA ILE A 19 6.21 10.67 7.73
C ILE A 19 4.71 10.90 7.93
N GLU A 20 3.89 10.21 7.14
CA GLU A 20 2.43 10.25 7.27
C GLU A 20 2.00 9.18 8.27
N PHE A 21 1.63 9.61 9.47
CA PHE A 21 1.04 8.70 10.45
C PHE A 21 -0.43 8.46 10.13
N HIS A 22 -0.78 7.20 9.98
CA HIS A 22 -2.14 6.75 9.72
C HIS A 22 -2.59 5.71 10.76
N LYS A 23 -3.88 5.37 10.78
CA LYS A 23 -4.48 4.51 11.84
C LYS A 23 -4.01 3.06 11.81
N ALA A 24 -3.45 2.60 10.70
CA ALA A 24 -2.98 1.22 10.54
C ALA A 24 -1.53 0.98 10.96
N VAL A 25 -0.77 2.03 11.36
CA VAL A 25 0.66 1.89 11.73
C VAL A 25 0.85 0.84 12.82
N GLY A 26 1.69 -0.17 12.52
CA GLY A 26 2.00 -1.27 13.44
C GLY A 26 0.85 -2.23 13.73
N LYS A 27 -0.25 -2.17 12.96
CA LYS A 27 -1.38 -3.10 13.11
C LYS A 27 -1.06 -4.45 12.46
N LYS A 28 -1.80 -5.48 12.90
CA LYS A 28 -1.65 -6.82 12.36
C LYS A 28 -2.24 -6.91 10.96
N VAL A 29 -1.44 -7.37 10.00
CA VAL A 29 -1.86 -7.65 8.63
C VAL A 29 -1.86 -9.15 8.39
N SER A 30 -2.90 -9.65 7.75
CA SER A 30 -2.98 -11.03 7.27
C SER A 30 -3.27 -11.04 5.77
N PHE A 31 -2.67 -11.98 5.06
CA PHE A 31 -2.78 -12.12 3.61
C PHE A 31 -3.48 -13.42 3.25
N LYS A 32 -4.33 -13.38 2.23
CA LYS A 32 -4.89 -14.59 1.61
C LYS A 32 -3.80 -15.36 0.87
N GLU A 33 -2.99 -14.64 0.08
CA GLU A 33 -1.82 -15.14 -0.62
C GLU A 33 -0.62 -14.28 -0.19
N LYS A 34 0.42 -14.92 0.33
CA LYS A 34 1.63 -14.23 0.75
C LYS A 34 2.35 -13.61 -0.47
N TYR A 35 2.98 -12.48 -0.25
CA TYR A 35 3.93 -11.88 -1.19
C TYR A 35 5.11 -12.80 -1.49
N ARG A 36 5.83 -12.55 -2.57
CA ARG A 36 7.04 -13.30 -2.92
C ARG A 36 8.20 -12.94 -2.00
N ASP A 37 8.96 -13.94 -1.54
CA ASP A 37 10.08 -13.74 -0.62
C ASP A 37 11.18 -12.83 -1.19
N GLN A 38 11.31 -12.78 -2.52
CA GLN A 38 12.21 -11.87 -3.23
C GLN A 38 11.86 -10.38 -2.97
N TYR A 39 10.59 -10.08 -2.79
CA TYR A 39 10.06 -8.73 -2.53
C TYR A 39 9.15 -8.79 -1.31
N LYS A 40 9.75 -8.99 -0.15
CA LYS A 40 9.04 -9.12 1.12
C LYS A 40 8.85 -7.81 1.88
N GLY A 41 9.43 -6.71 1.37
CA GLY A 41 9.46 -5.44 2.09
C GLY A 41 10.01 -5.63 3.50
N GLU A 42 9.41 -4.93 4.44
CA GLU A 42 9.72 -5.05 5.88
C GLU A 42 8.97 -6.23 6.55
N GLY A 43 8.56 -7.23 5.78
CA GLY A 43 7.90 -8.43 6.31
C GLY A 43 6.46 -8.18 6.76
N GLU A 44 6.10 -8.64 7.95
CA GLU A 44 4.71 -8.61 8.44
C GLU A 44 4.13 -7.20 8.59
N PHE A 45 4.99 -6.20 8.79
CA PHE A 45 4.59 -4.80 8.94
C PHE A 45 4.80 -3.98 7.67
N GLY A 46 5.30 -4.58 6.60
CA GLY A 46 5.71 -3.88 5.37
C GLY A 46 4.64 -3.01 4.73
N LEU A 47 3.36 -3.28 4.95
CA LEU A 47 2.26 -2.47 4.42
C LEU A 47 1.66 -1.46 5.43
N VAL A 48 2.21 -1.38 6.66
CA VAL A 48 1.64 -0.55 7.74
C VAL A 48 2.75 0.04 8.64
N ASN A 49 3.86 0.45 8.05
CA ASN A 49 5.03 0.91 8.78
C ASN A 49 5.47 2.35 8.47
N THR A 50 4.71 3.06 7.61
CA THR A 50 4.99 4.42 7.14
C THR A 50 6.17 4.57 6.17
N LEU A 51 6.84 3.46 5.81
CA LEU A 51 7.96 3.49 4.88
C LEU A 51 7.46 3.34 3.45
N ARG A 52 7.65 4.40 2.65
CA ARG A 52 7.19 4.39 1.26
C ARG A 52 8.31 3.93 0.34
N GLY A 53 7.92 3.09 -0.60
CA GLY A 53 8.80 2.67 -1.70
C GLY A 53 9.11 3.82 -2.66
N THR A 54 10.26 3.74 -3.30
CA THR A 54 10.68 4.67 -4.35
C THR A 54 10.48 4.06 -5.75
N LYS A 55 10.84 4.79 -6.80
CA LYS A 55 10.87 4.23 -8.17
C LYS A 55 11.89 3.09 -8.33
N ASN A 56 12.77 2.88 -7.36
CA ASN A 56 13.63 1.71 -7.30
C ASN A 56 12.89 0.54 -6.62
N PHE A 57 12.34 -0.37 -7.40
CA PHE A 57 11.58 -1.53 -6.88
C PHE A 57 12.43 -2.53 -6.06
N THR A 58 13.74 -2.31 -5.96
CA THR A 58 14.66 -3.12 -5.13
C THR A 58 15.13 -2.39 -3.86
N ASP A 59 14.49 -1.27 -3.49
CA ASP A 59 14.85 -0.46 -2.32
C ASP A 59 14.54 -1.11 -0.97
N GLY A 60 13.81 -2.24 -0.99
CA GLY A 60 13.48 -3.01 0.21
C GLY A 60 12.13 -2.69 0.83
N HIS A 61 11.41 -1.66 0.35
CA HIS A 61 10.12 -1.22 0.89
C HIS A 61 8.89 -1.79 0.15
N TRP A 62 9.11 -2.56 -0.91
CA TRP A 62 8.04 -3.12 -1.74
C TRP A 62 7.70 -4.54 -1.37
N GLN A 63 6.42 -4.84 -1.22
CA GLN A 63 5.88 -6.19 -1.24
C GLN A 63 5.28 -6.49 -2.61
N ALA A 64 5.51 -7.71 -3.15
CA ALA A 64 5.07 -7.99 -4.51
C ALA A 64 4.44 -9.37 -4.68
N TRP A 65 3.44 -9.43 -5.56
CA TRP A 65 2.72 -10.62 -6.01
C TRP A 65 2.92 -10.83 -7.51
N LEU A 66 3.19 -12.06 -7.91
CA LEU A 66 3.36 -12.44 -9.31
C LEU A 66 2.15 -13.25 -9.78
N GLY A 67 1.40 -12.72 -10.76
CA GLY A 67 0.22 -13.36 -11.38
C GLY A 67 -0.99 -13.50 -10.43
N LYS A 68 -0.87 -13.04 -9.19
CA LYS A 68 -1.88 -13.15 -8.13
C LYS A 68 -2.35 -11.79 -7.67
N ASP A 69 -3.61 -11.73 -7.25
CA ASP A 69 -4.16 -10.55 -6.59
C ASP A 69 -3.62 -10.43 -5.17
N MET A 70 -3.39 -9.21 -4.71
CA MET A 70 -3.16 -8.93 -3.29
C MET A 70 -4.52 -8.87 -2.59
N GLU A 71 -4.69 -9.66 -1.53
CA GLU A 71 -5.79 -9.53 -0.59
C GLU A 71 -5.20 -9.48 0.82
N ALA A 72 -5.30 -8.31 1.46
CA ALA A 72 -4.80 -8.03 2.80
C ALA A 72 -5.94 -7.64 3.73
N VAL A 73 -5.92 -8.15 4.95
CA VAL A 73 -6.84 -7.77 6.03
C VAL A 73 -6.03 -7.16 7.17
N ILE A 74 -6.37 -5.93 7.54
CA ILE A 74 -5.79 -5.21 8.67
C ILE A 74 -6.76 -5.31 9.85
N ASP A 75 -6.31 -5.87 10.99
CA ASP A 75 -7.03 -5.81 12.27
C ASP A 75 -6.57 -4.56 13.03
N MET A 76 -7.43 -3.58 13.14
CA MET A 76 -7.18 -2.33 13.87
C MET A 76 -7.04 -2.54 15.39
N GLY A 77 -7.37 -3.76 15.87
CA GLY A 77 -7.36 -4.13 17.29
C GLY A 77 -8.63 -3.72 18.03
N GLU A 78 -9.18 -2.56 17.70
CA GLU A 78 -10.40 -2.00 18.27
C GLU A 78 -11.24 -1.29 17.20
N ALA A 79 -12.47 -0.94 17.54
CA ALA A 79 -13.33 -0.15 16.66
C ALA A 79 -12.71 1.25 16.44
N THR A 80 -12.32 1.52 15.22
CA THR A 80 -11.61 2.73 14.81
C THR A 80 -12.43 3.49 13.77
N SER A 81 -12.57 4.80 13.97
CA SER A 81 -13.28 5.66 13.01
C SER A 81 -12.38 5.95 11.82
N ILE A 82 -12.84 5.61 10.61
CA ILE A 82 -12.12 5.78 9.35
C ILE A 82 -13.04 6.29 8.24
N GLN A 83 -12.48 6.90 7.19
CA GLN A 83 -13.24 7.38 6.04
C GLN A 83 -12.44 7.39 4.73
N GLU A 84 -11.16 7.00 4.77
CA GLU A 84 -10.34 6.85 3.58
C GLU A 84 -9.33 5.71 3.76
N VAL A 85 -9.13 4.96 2.69
CA VAL A 85 -8.04 3.98 2.56
C VAL A 85 -7.28 4.29 1.28
N SER A 86 -5.96 4.35 1.36
CA SER A 86 -5.07 4.57 0.22
C SER A 86 -4.08 3.44 0.10
N LEU A 87 -3.85 2.96 -1.12
CA LEU A 87 -2.90 1.90 -1.44
C LEU A 87 -1.81 2.46 -2.34
N GLY A 88 -0.57 2.46 -1.86
CA GLY A 88 0.59 2.89 -2.64
C GLY A 88 1.08 1.78 -3.56
N THR A 89 1.33 2.11 -4.82
CA THR A 89 1.69 1.15 -5.87
C THR A 89 2.74 1.70 -6.83
N LEU A 90 3.45 0.79 -7.51
CA LEU A 90 4.46 1.10 -8.51
C LEU A 90 4.07 0.53 -9.87
N GLU A 91 4.32 1.28 -10.93
CA GLU A 91 4.35 0.79 -12.32
C GLU A 91 5.74 0.96 -12.93
N ASN A 92 6.26 -0.14 -13.48
CA ASN A 92 7.43 -0.18 -14.36
C ASN A 92 7.20 -1.32 -15.35
N GLN A 93 6.68 -0.99 -16.53
CA GLN A 93 6.22 -2.00 -17.49
C GLN A 93 7.37 -2.81 -18.13
N GLY A 94 8.61 -2.29 -18.14
CA GLY A 94 9.76 -2.99 -18.68
C GLY A 94 9.99 -4.37 -18.03
N PRO A 95 10.18 -4.45 -16.71
CA PRO A 95 10.28 -5.72 -15.97
C PRO A 95 8.94 -6.40 -15.69
N GLY A 96 7.82 -5.88 -16.20
CA GLY A 96 6.49 -6.47 -16.03
C GLY A 96 5.75 -6.07 -14.76
N ILE A 97 6.07 -4.91 -14.18
CA ILE A 97 5.37 -4.36 -13.02
C ILE A 97 4.25 -3.44 -13.50
N TYR A 98 3.01 -3.74 -13.10
CA TYR A 98 1.83 -3.00 -13.55
C TYR A 98 1.02 -2.51 -12.36
N PHE A 99 0.40 -1.35 -12.52
CA PHE A 99 -0.62 -0.90 -11.58
C PHE A 99 -1.78 -1.90 -11.52
N PRO A 100 -2.45 -2.03 -10.36
CA PRO A 100 -3.65 -2.85 -10.26
C PRO A 100 -4.75 -2.35 -11.21
N THR A 101 -5.53 -3.28 -11.75
CA THR A 101 -6.70 -2.98 -12.59
C THR A 101 -7.91 -2.51 -11.77
N ALA A 102 -7.94 -2.88 -10.51
CA ALA A 102 -8.89 -2.37 -9.52
C ALA A 102 -8.29 -2.48 -8.11
N VAL A 103 -8.66 -1.54 -7.26
CA VAL A 103 -8.47 -1.62 -5.80
C VAL A 103 -9.84 -1.49 -5.17
N THR A 104 -10.22 -2.47 -4.36
CA THR A 104 -11.51 -2.53 -3.65
C THR A 104 -11.28 -2.57 -2.16
N VAL A 105 -12.03 -1.77 -1.41
CA VAL A 105 -11.97 -1.70 0.04
C VAL A 105 -13.26 -2.25 0.64
N TYR A 106 -13.11 -3.11 1.62
CA TYR A 106 -14.17 -3.65 2.44
C TYR A 106 -13.88 -3.37 3.91
N VAL A 107 -14.94 -3.22 4.70
CA VAL A 107 -14.83 -3.02 6.14
C VAL A 107 -15.71 -4.01 6.89
N SER A 108 -15.32 -4.28 8.15
CA SER A 108 -16.07 -5.19 9.02
C SER A 108 -15.87 -4.81 10.49
N THR A 109 -16.88 -5.10 11.32
CA THR A 109 -16.79 -4.98 12.78
C THR A 109 -16.42 -6.30 13.45
N ASP A 110 -16.69 -7.44 12.80
CA ASP A 110 -16.57 -8.79 13.37
C ASP A 110 -15.49 -9.66 12.69
N GLY A 111 -14.89 -9.18 11.59
CA GLY A 111 -13.90 -9.92 10.80
C GLY A 111 -14.46 -11.07 9.96
N LYS A 112 -15.79 -11.22 9.89
CA LYS A 112 -16.48 -12.26 9.14
C LYS A 112 -17.39 -11.68 8.05
N ASN A 113 -18.19 -10.69 8.42
CA ASN A 113 -19.13 -10.03 7.52
C ASN A 113 -18.48 -8.73 7.01
N TYR A 114 -18.11 -8.73 5.74
CA TYR A 114 -17.45 -7.60 5.09
C TYR A 114 -18.41 -6.86 4.16
N LYS A 115 -18.46 -5.53 4.29
CA LYS A 115 -19.22 -4.63 3.41
C LYS A 115 -18.23 -3.88 2.52
N GLU A 116 -18.46 -3.88 1.20
CA GLU A 116 -17.72 -3.01 0.27
C GLU A 116 -18.05 -1.55 0.55
N VAL A 117 -17.03 -0.71 0.63
CA VAL A 117 -17.17 0.74 0.84
C VAL A 117 -16.69 1.56 -0.34
N GLY A 118 -16.01 0.93 -1.28
CA GLY A 118 -15.64 1.57 -2.53
C GLY A 118 -14.64 0.79 -3.36
N VAL A 119 -14.57 1.15 -4.64
CA VAL A 119 -13.66 0.58 -5.62
C VAL A 119 -13.12 1.67 -6.54
N GLN A 120 -11.82 1.63 -6.79
CA GLN A 120 -11.18 2.43 -7.84
C GLN A 120 -10.67 1.51 -8.93
N LYS A 121 -11.26 1.61 -10.13
CA LYS A 121 -10.88 0.84 -11.32
C LYS A 121 -9.90 1.63 -12.18
N ARG A 122 -9.01 0.91 -12.85
CA ARG A 122 -8.07 1.48 -13.83
C ARG A 122 -7.92 0.52 -15.02
N ALA A 123 -8.20 1.02 -16.21
CA ALA A 123 -7.86 0.29 -17.42
C ALA A 123 -6.33 0.29 -17.62
N PHE A 124 -5.80 -0.79 -18.18
CA PHE A 124 -4.40 -0.81 -18.62
C PHE A 124 -4.15 0.30 -19.64
N ALA A 125 -3.01 0.98 -19.49
CA ALA A 125 -2.51 1.91 -20.48
C ALA A 125 -1.00 1.68 -20.65
N LYS A 126 -0.52 1.69 -21.90
CA LYS A 126 0.92 1.60 -22.17
C LYS A 126 1.62 2.83 -21.58
N ASN A 127 2.60 2.61 -20.75
CA ASN A 127 3.38 3.66 -20.10
C ASN A 127 4.87 3.28 -20.13
N PRO A 128 5.71 4.02 -20.85
CA PRO A 128 7.16 3.78 -20.87
C PRO A 128 7.88 4.30 -19.63
N SER A 129 7.19 5.10 -18.79
CA SER A 129 7.79 5.73 -17.61
C SER A 129 7.59 4.87 -16.36
N PHE A 130 8.44 5.13 -15.36
CA PHE A 130 8.25 4.60 -14.01
C PHE A 130 7.35 5.55 -13.25
N ASP A 131 6.26 5.03 -12.68
CA ASP A 131 5.30 5.82 -11.94
C ASP A 131 4.95 5.23 -10.59
N LEU A 132 4.74 6.12 -9.61
CA LEU A 132 4.16 5.81 -8.31
C LEU A 132 2.72 6.33 -8.30
N LYS A 133 1.81 5.56 -7.75
CA LYS A 133 0.41 5.96 -7.65
C LYS A 133 -0.24 5.44 -6.39
N ASP A 134 -0.93 6.35 -5.71
CA ASP A 134 -1.85 6.01 -4.64
C ASP A 134 -3.27 5.82 -5.19
N PHE A 135 -3.85 4.65 -4.92
CA PHE A 135 -5.26 4.37 -5.15
C PHE A 135 -6.03 4.75 -3.90
N LYS A 136 -6.76 5.88 -3.96
CA LYS A 136 -7.49 6.45 -2.81
C LYS A 136 -8.97 6.14 -2.91
N ILE A 137 -9.52 5.53 -1.88
CA ILE A 137 -10.93 5.22 -1.76
C ILE A 137 -11.47 5.93 -0.52
N SER A 138 -12.28 6.97 -0.76
CA SER A 138 -12.96 7.74 0.28
C SER A 138 -14.41 7.28 0.40
N PHE A 139 -14.93 7.22 1.62
CA PHE A 139 -16.29 6.77 1.92
C PHE A 139 -16.85 7.49 3.16
N GLU A 140 -18.12 7.31 3.44
CA GLU A 140 -18.73 7.88 4.64
C GLU A 140 -18.02 7.36 5.91
N LYS A 141 -17.74 8.29 6.83
CA LYS A 141 -17.05 8.01 8.09
C LYS A 141 -17.80 6.94 8.87
N GLN A 142 -17.12 5.88 9.23
CA GLN A 142 -17.70 4.79 10.00
C GLN A 142 -16.68 4.15 10.94
N SER A 143 -17.18 3.56 12.03
CA SER A 143 -16.36 2.88 13.02
C SER A 143 -16.28 1.39 12.70
N VAL A 144 -15.07 0.88 12.47
CA VAL A 144 -14.82 -0.51 12.06
C VAL A 144 -13.58 -1.06 12.76
N ARG A 145 -13.47 -2.37 12.88
CA ARG A 145 -12.27 -3.01 13.39
C ARG A 145 -11.41 -3.63 12.30
N TYR A 146 -12.00 -4.15 11.25
CA TYR A 146 -11.26 -4.82 10.18
C TYR A 146 -11.40 -4.06 8.87
N VAL A 147 -10.28 -3.89 8.18
CA VAL A 147 -10.23 -3.31 6.84
C VAL A 147 -9.60 -4.34 5.90
N LYS A 148 -10.32 -4.71 4.84
CA LYS A 148 -9.82 -5.61 3.80
C LYS A 148 -9.61 -4.83 2.52
N VAL A 149 -8.43 -4.97 1.94
CA VAL A 149 -8.03 -4.34 0.68
C VAL A 149 -7.72 -5.43 -0.33
N ILE A 150 -8.35 -5.35 -1.50
CA ILE A 150 -8.07 -6.24 -2.64
C ILE A 150 -7.53 -5.39 -3.78
N ALA A 151 -6.34 -5.74 -4.27
CA ALA A 151 -5.76 -5.14 -5.47
C ALA A 151 -5.64 -6.21 -6.57
N ASN A 152 -6.34 -6.01 -7.68
CA ASN A 152 -6.38 -6.97 -8.77
C ASN A 152 -5.20 -6.77 -9.72
N THR A 153 -4.41 -7.82 -9.88
CA THR A 153 -3.29 -7.89 -10.83
C THR A 153 -3.79 -7.87 -12.28
N LEU A 154 -3.02 -7.27 -13.19
CA LEU A 154 -3.27 -7.34 -14.62
C LEU A 154 -3.14 -8.79 -15.11
N LYS A 155 -4.24 -9.38 -15.61
CA LYS A 155 -4.28 -10.81 -15.97
C LYS A 155 -3.64 -11.14 -17.32
N THR A 156 -3.61 -10.18 -18.23
CA THR A 156 -3.06 -10.34 -19.58
C THR A 156 -2.08 -9.21 -19.89
N PRO A 157 -0.85 -9.27 -19.35
CA PRO A 157 0.15 -8.25 -19.64
C PRO A 157 0.62 -8.33 -21.10
N PRO A 158 0.94 -7.19 -21.74
CA PRO A 158 1.29 -7.12 -23.16
C PRO A 158 2.53 -7.93 -23.57
N ASN A 159 3.45 -8.12 -22.63
CA ASN A 159 4.69 -8.90 -22.82
C ASN A 159 4.50 -10.42 -22.59
N GLY A 160 3.27 -10.87 -22.33
CA GLY A 160 2.97 -12.25 -21.95
C GLY A 160 3.41 -12.59 -20.52
N GLY A 161 3.14 -13.82 -20.09
CA GLY A 161 3.46 -14.32 -18.77
C GLY A 161 2.61 -13.70 -17.65
N ASP A 162 3.16 -13.65 -16.45
CA ASP A 162 2.50 -13.12 -15.26
C ASP A 162 2.92 -11.68 -14.98
N ALA A 163 1.96 -10.84 -14.60
CA ALA A 163 2.22 -9.48 -14.16
C ALA A 163 2.68 -9.45 -12.69
N TRP A 164 3.64 -8.59 -12.40
CA TRP A 164 3.97 -8.19 -11.04
C TRP A 164 3.03 -7.09 -10.55
N LEU A 165 2.54 -7.23 -9.32
CA LEU A 165 1.86 -6.18 -8.55
C LEU A 165 2.75 -5.81 -7.36
N PHE A 166 3.19 -4.54 -7.31
CA PHE A 166 4.04 -4.00 -6.26
C PHE A 166 3.25 -3.02 -5.39
N VAL A 167 3.30 -3.22 -4.08
CA VAL A 167 2.61 -2.40 -3.06
C VAL A 167 3.59 -2.05 -1.95
N ASP A 168 3.56 -0.80 -1.48
CA ASP A 168 4.42 -0.34 -0.38
C ASP A 168 3.65 -0.11 0.93
N GLU A 169 2.48 0.56 0.88
CA GLU A 169 1.78 0.96 2.10
C GLU A 169 0.26 0.97 1.93
N ILE A 170 -0.46 0.61 3.00
CA ILE A 170 -1.91 0.77 3.13
C ILE A 170 -2.18 1.84 4.19
N LEU A 171 -2.45 3.07 3.76
CA LEU A 171 -2.78 4.18 4.64
C LEU A 171 -4.28 4.13 4.98
N ILE A 172 -4.62 4.16 6.27
CA ILE A 172 -6.00 4.21 6.76
C ILE A 172 -6.18 5.52 7.51
N LEU A 173 -7.07 6.37 7.03
CA LEU A 173 -7.21 7.75 7.49
C LEU A 173 -8.60 8.03 8.07
N SER A 174 -8.61 8.87 9.09
CA SER A 174 -9.78 9.60 9.56
C SER A 174 -9.46 11.07 9.33
N LEU A 175 -9.97 11.64 8.23
CA LEU A 175 -9.75 13.05 7.95
C LEU A 175 -10.37 13.85 9.09
N GLY A 176 -9.57 14.71 9.72
CA GLY A 176 -10.08 15.62 10.74
C GLY A 176 -11.10 16.57 10.11
N ILE A 177 -12.10 16.95 10.89
CA ILE A 177 -12.90 18.13 10.54
C ILE A 177 -11.93 19.31 10.74
N THR A 178 -11.49 19.91 9.64
CA THR A 178 -10.78 21.19 9.67
C THR A 178 -11.74 22.31 9.98
#